data_21851ecab29bc6c922532b3e35389703
#
_entry.id   21851ecab29bc6c922532b3e35389703
#
_cell.length_a   1.000
_cell.length_b   1.000
_cell.length_c   1.000
_cell.angle_alpha   90.00
_cell.angle_beta   90.00
_cell.angle_gamma   90.00
#
_symmetry.space_group_name_H-M   'P 1'
#
loop_
_entity.id
_entity.type
_entity.pdbx_description
1 polymer ?
#
loop_
_entity_poly.entity_id
_entity_poly.type
_entity_poly.pdbx_seq_one_letter_code
_entity_poly.pdbx_strand_id
1 'polypeptide(L)'
;SPSVNIKIPSVIVLKNYVKPSTSTAFTRFNLFLRDEFTSQYCGSQGEMTFDHVLPRSRGGKTTWENVVAACSPCNLRKAARSIKESGLQLRRPVIQPSIGQLMNAGRKFPPNYLHESWTDYLYWDAELES
;
A
#
# COMPACT_ATOMS: atom_id res chain seq x y z
N SER A 1 -22.25 14.87 11.32
CA SER A 1 -22.57 13.59 11.94
C SER A 1 -21.36 12.70 12.01
N PRO A 2 -21.16 12.05 13.15
CA PRO A 2 -20.02 11.15 13.31
C PRO A 2 -19.95 10.04 12.27
N SER A 3 -21.10 9.57 11.83
CA SER A 3 -21.14 8.48 10.86
C SER A 3 -20.58 8.88 9.51
N VAL A 4 -20.60 10.16 9.20
CA VAL A 4 -20.05 10.65 7.93
C VAL A 4 -18.54 10.50 7.91
N ASN A 5 -17.90 10.74 9.04
CA ASN A 5 -16.43 10.66 9.11
C ASN A 5 -15.92 9.25 8.87
N ILE A 6 -16.72 8.25 9.22
CA ILE A 6 -16.33 6.86 9.06
C ILE A 6 -16.49 6.45 7.61
N LYS A 7 -17.41 7.06 6.89
CA LYS A 7 -17.75 6.61 5.54
C LYS A 7 -16.74 6.98 4.48
N ILE A 8 -15.87 7.95 4.74
CA ILE A 8 -14.94 8.42 3.71
C ILE A 8 -13.52 8.57 4.27
N PRO A 9 -12.99 7.53 4.91
CA PRO A 9 -11.63 7.65 5.46
C PRO A 9 -10.58 7.80 4.37
N SER A 10 -10.78 7.17 3.22
CA SER A 10 -9.77 7.25 2.16
C SER A 10 -9.62 8.67 1.62
N VAL A 11 -10.72 9.40 1.47
CA VAL A 11 -10.65 10.77 0.97
C VAL A 11 -9.98 11.67 2.01
N ILE A 12 -10.36 11.49 3.28
CA ILE A 12 -9.77 12.27 4.36
C ILE A 12 -8.28 12.01 4.47
N VAL A 13 -7.87 10.75 4.39
CA VAL A 13 -6.47 10.38 4.49
C VAL A 13 -5.66 11.00 3.36
N LEU A 14 -6.14 10.91 2.12
CA LEU A 14 -5.44 11.50 1.00
C LEU A 14 -5.30 13.01 1.17
N LYS A 15 -6.36 13.67 1.64
CA LYS A 15 -6.33 15.11 1.84
C LYS A 15 -5.29 15.51 2.89
N ASN A 16 -5.17 14.71 3.94
CA ASN A 16 -4.22 14.99 5.02
C ASN A 16 -2.79 14.77 4.61
N TYR A 17 -2.55 13.86 3.65
CA TYR A 17 -1.19 13.49 3.28
C TYR A 17 -0.72 14.06 1.95
N VAL A 18 -1.56 14.87 1.31
CA VAL A 18 -1.14 15.60 0.13
C VAL A 18 -0.40 16.86 0.60
N LYS A 19 0.86 16.96 0.24
CA LYS A 19 1.69 18.09 0.64
C LYS A 19 1.81 19.09 -0.50
N PRO A 20 1.97 20.39 -0.17
CA PRO A 20 2.14 21.40 -1.21
C PRO A 20 3.36 21.16 -2.11
N SER A 21 4.32 20.42 -1.60
CA SER A 21 5.56 20.13 -2.31
C SER A 21 5.42 19.05 -3.37
N THR A 22 4.22 18.57 -3.66
CA THR A 22 3.93 17.56 -4.68
C THR A 22 4.40 16.15 -4.34
N SER A 23 5.09 15.94 -3.22
CA SER A 23 5.45 14.59 -2.82
C SER A 23 4.30 13.92 -2.08
N THR A 24 4.16 12.61 -2.30
CA THR A 24 3.12 11.82 -1.64
C THR A 24 3.68 11.21 -0.37
N ALA A 25 2.90 11.27 0.71
CA ALA A 25 3.33 10.67 1.96
C ALA A 25 3.34 9.14 1.83
N PHE A 26 4.40 8.53 2.34
CA PHE A 26 4.56 7.09 2.28
C PHE A 26 3.90 6.46 3.50
N THR A 27 2.64 6.12 3.37
CA THR A 27 1.86 5.49 4.42
C THR A 27 1.40 4.13 3.96
N ARG A 28 1.00 3.30 4.90
CA ARG A 28 0.46 1.98 4.57
C ARG A 28 -0.76 2.10 3.66
N PHE A 29 -1.64 3.03 3.99
CA PHE A 29 -2.84 3.23 3.18
C PHE A 29 -2.50 3.65 1.75
N ASN A 30 -1.61 4.62 1.61
CA ASN A 30 -1.23 5.10 0.28
C ASN A 30 -0.50 4.04 -0.52
N LEU A 31 0.30 3.22 0.15
CA LEU A 31 0.97 2.11 -0.51
C LEU A 31 -0.05 1.13 -1.08
N PHE A 32 -1.02 0.73 -0.28
CA PHE A 32 -2.03 -0.21 -0.74
C PHE A 32 -2.92 0.42 -1.81
N LEU A 33 -3.17 1.71 -1.71
CA LEU A 33 -3.94 2.42 -2.73
C LEU A 33 -3.19 2.41 -4.06
N ARG A 34 -1.88 2.68 -4.04
CA ARG A 34 -1.06 2.58 -5.25
C ARG A 34 -1.20 1.20 -5.90
N ASP A 35 -1.16 0.17 -5.09
CA ASP A 35 -1.19 -1.22 -5.57
C ASP A 35 -2.61 -1.75 -5.73
N GLU A 36 -3.62 -0.86 -5.56
CA GLU A 36 -5.03 -1.16 -5.76
C GLU A 36 -5.51 -2.33 -4.90
N PHE A 37 -4.99 -2.39 -3.67
CA PHE A 37 -5.36 -3.41 -2.68
C PHE A 37 -5.25 -4.83 -3.25
N THR A 38 -4.23 -5.05 -4.05
CA THR A 38 -4.02 -6.30 -4.77
C THR A 38 -2.58 -6.74 -4.56
N SER A 39 -2.38 -8.04 -4.34
CA SER A 39 -1.03 -8.58 -4.25
C SER A 39 -0.28 -8.31 -5.54
N GLN A 40 0.89 -7.69 -5.44
CA GLN A 40 1.69 -7.37 -6.61
C GLN A 40 2.42 -8.59 -7.16
N TYR A 41 2.35 -9.70 -6.46
CA TYR A 41 2.95 -10.96 -6.93
C TYR A 41 1.92 -11.85 -7.62
N CYS A 42 0.77 -12.11 -6.99
CA CYS A 42 -0.19 -13.05 -7.54
C CYS A 42 -1.51 -12.42 -7.99
N GLY A 43 -1.76 -11.17 -7.63
CA GLY A 43 -2.98 -10.49 -8.04
C GLY A 43 -4.19 -10.76 -7.18
N SER A 44 -4.05 -11.50 -6.08
CA SER A 44 -5.20 -11.76 -5.22
C SER A 44 -5.60 -10.50 -4.45
N GLN A 45 -6.86 -10.42 -4.11
CA GLN A 45 -7.41 -9.34 -3.32
C GLN A 45 -7.78 -9.87 -1.93
N GLY A 46 -8.06 -8.96 -1.01
CA GLY A 46 -8.43 -9.33 0.32
C GLY A 46 -7.42 -8.80 1.32
N GLU A 47 -7.17 -9.58 2.35
CA GLU A 47 -6.26 -9.17 3.39
C GLU A 47 -4.84 -9.09 2.87
N MET A 48 -4.24 -7.92 3.03
CA MET A 48 -2.91 -7.64 2.49
C MET A 48 -1.92 -7.33 3.60
N THR A 49 -0.68 -7.65 3.32
CA THR A 49 0.47 -7.17 4.07
C THR A 49 1.36 -6.45 3.08
N PHE A 50 2.48 -5.92 3.53
CA PHE A 50 3.45 -5.33 2.61
C PHE A 50 4.76 -6.09 2.71
N ASP A 51 5.51 -6.07 1.62
CA ASP A 51 6.74 -6.83 1.51
C ASP A 51 7.84 -5.97 0.91
N HIS A 52 9.06 -6.17 1.37
CA HIS A 52 10.24 -5.53 0.81
C HIS A 52 10.72 -6.37 -0.36
N VAL A 53 10.71 -5.80 -1.55
CA VAL A 53 11.16 -6.52 -2.75
C VAL A 53 12.59 -6.98 -2.56
N LEU A 54 13.49 -6.06 -2.19
CA LEU A 54 14.79 -6.44 -1.69
C LEU A 54 14.69 -6.53 -0.17
N PRO A 55 14.92 -7.70 0.41
CA PRO A 55 14.73 -7.86 1.85
C PRO A 55 15.58 -6.91 2.69
N ARG A 56 15.04 -6.49 3.82
CA ARG A 56 15.75 -5.62 4.72
C ARG A 56 17.08 -6.24 5.16
N SER A 57 17.10 -7.55 5.35
CA SER A 57 18.32 -8.27 5.73
C SER A 57 19.40 -8.20 4.66
N ARG A 58 19.04 -7.82 3.45
CA ARG A 58 19.97 -7.69 2.34
C ARG A 58 20.17 -6.24 1.91
N GLY A 59 19.83 -5.31 2.77
CA GLY A 59 20.03 -3.90 2.51
C GLY A 59 18.82 -3.17 1.91
N GLY A 60 17.68 -3.84 1.81
CA GLY A 60 16.47 -3.21 1.30
C GLY A 60 15.92 -2.17 2.26
N LYS A 61 15.44 -1.07 1.71
CA LYS A 61 14.90 0.04 2.50
C LYS A 61 13.38 0.10 2.37
N THR A 62 12.76 0.75 3.34
CA THR A 62 11.32 0.96 3.33
C THR A 62 11.03 2.24 2.58
N THR A 63 10.89 2.11 1.26
CA THR A 63 10.66 3.22 0.35
C THR A 63 9.60 2.84 -0.68
N TRP A 64 9.09 3.87 -1.37
CA TRP A 64 8.12 3.65 -2.46
C TRP A 64 8.66 2.67 -3.50
N GLU A 65 9.96 2.69 -3.74
CA GLU A 65 10.58 1.90 -4.79
C GLU A 65 10.92 0.48 -4.37
N ASN A 66 10.71 0.13 -3.11
CA ASN A 66 11.08 -1.19 -2.62
C ASN A 66 10.00 -1.93 -1.84
N VAL A 67 8.87 -1.30 -1.58
CA VAL A 67 7.80 -1.94 -0.81
C VAL A 67 6.56 -2.10 -1.68
N VAL A 68 5.94 -3.26 -1.60
CA VAL A 68 4.73 -3.56 -2.36
C VAL A 68 3.70 -4.23 -1.48
N ALA A 69 2.44 -4.12 -1.89
CA ALA A 69 1.38 -4.89 -1.26
C ALA A 69 1.51 -6.35 -1.67
N ALA A 70 1.33 -7.25 -0.73
CA ALA A 70 1.43 -8.67 -0.98
C ALA A 70 0.47 -9.43 -0.08
N CYS A 71 -0.11 -10.50 -0.60
CA CYS A 71 -0.90 -11.37 0.24
C CYS A 71 0.02 -12.20 1.14
N SER A 72 -0.51 -12.68 2.26
CA SER A 72 0.30 -13.45 3.20
C SER A 72 0.96 -14.67 2.58
N PRO A 73 0.27 -15.47 1.76
CA PRO A 73 0.93 -16.62 1.12
C PRO A 73 2.15 -16.24 0.28
N CYS A 74 2.05 -15.17 -0.51
CA CYS A 74 3.18 -14.73 -1.32
C CYS A 74 4.31 -14.20 -0.46
N ASN A 75 3.98 -13.45 0.57
CA ASN A 75 4.97 -12.91 1.48
C ASN A 75 5.74 -14.02 2.19
N LEU A 76 5.02 -15.03 2.68
CA LEU A 76 5.66 -16.18 3.32
C LEU A 76 6.50 -16.98 2.35
N ARG A 77 6.01 -17.15 1.13
CA ARG A 77 6.74 -17.90 0.11
C ARG A 77 8.05 -17.19 -0.26
N LYS A 78 8.01 -15.87 -0.36
CA LYS A 78 9.20 -15.12 -0.70
C LYS A 78 10.20 -15.08 0.45
N ALA A 79 9.70 -14.90 1.67
CA ALA A 79 10.54 -14.79 2.87
C ALA A 79 11.66 -13.76 2.65
N ALA A 80 12.90 -14.09 3.02
CA ALA A 80 14.03 -13.18 2.88
C ALA A 80 14.81 -13.39 1.59
N ARG A 81 14.13 -13.90 0.55
CA ARG A 81 14.76 -14.14 -0.75
C ARG A 81 14.46 -13.00 -1.71
N SER A 82 15.27 -12.88 -2.74
CA SER A 82 15.01 -11.93 -3.79
C SER A 82 13.84 -12.41 -4.66
N ILE A 83 13.32 -11.51 -5.51
CA ILE A 83 12.29 -11.88 -6.48
C ILE A 83 12.75 -13.05 -7.32
N LYS A 84 13.98 -12.96 -7.84
CA LYS A 84 14.51 -14.01 -8.70
C LYS A 84 14.61 -15.34 -7.97
N GLU A 85 15.09 -15.33 -6.74
CA GLU A 85 15.25 -16.56 -5.97
C GLU A 85 13.92 -17.19 -5.60
N SER A 86 12.90 -16.36 -5.35
CA SER A 86 11.59 -16.86 -4.94
C SER A 86 10.75 -17.38 -6.10
N GLY A 87 11.12 -17.05 -7.33
CA GLY A 87 10.33 -17.41 -8.49
C GLY A 87 9.08 -16.56 -8.68
N LEU A 88 8.93 -15.51 -7.89
CA LEU A 88 7.80 -14.60 -8.02
C LEU A 88 8.09 -13.55 -9.08
N GLN A 89 7.04 -12.88 -9.53
CA GLN A 89 7.17 -11.80 -10.49
C GLN A 89 6.32 -10.62 -10.04
N LEU A 90 6.81 -9.41 -10.28
CA LEU A 90 6.05 -8.21 -10.00
C LEU A 90 5.09 -7.93 -11.15
N ARG A 91 3.87 -7.56 -10.80
CA ARG A 91 2.84 -7.29 -11.80
C ARG A 91 2.99 -5.89 -12.42
N ARG A 92 3.59 -4.98 -11.67
CA ARG A 92 3.77 -3.59 -12.11
C ARG A 92 5.07 -3.05 -11.58
N PRO A 93 5.61 -1.99 -12.20
CA PRO A 93 6.80 -1.33 -11.67
C PRO A 93 6.55 -0.78 -10.27
N VAL A 94 7.57 -0.83 -9.44
CA VAL A 94 7.50 -0.34 -8.06
C VAL A 94 8.04 1.07 -8.04
N ILE A 95 7.13 2.04 -8.10
CA ILE A 95 7.49 3.45 -8.22
C ILE A 95 6.67 4.30 -7.26
N GLN A 96 7.17 5.49 -6.99
CA GLN A 96 6.41 6.46 -6.22
C GLN A 96 5.26 6.99 -7.06
N PRO A 97 4.02 6.92 -6.58
CA PRO A 97 2.88 7.43 -7.34
C PRO A 97 2.80 8.95 -7.22
N SER A 98 2.18 9.58 -8.21
CA SER A 98 1.82 10.98 -8.10
C SER A 98 0.55 11.12 -7.26
N ILE A 99 0.29 12.35 -6.82
CA ILE A 99 -0.94 12.64 -6.08
C ILE A 99 -2.16 12.30 -6.95
N GLY A 100 -2.10 12.65 -8.23
CA GLY A 100 -3.20 12.35 -9.15
C GLY A 100 -3.45 10.87 -9.30
N GLN A 101 -2.38 10.08 -9.35
CA GLN A 101 -2.52 8.62 -9.41
C GLN A 101 -3.18 8.05 -8.16
N LEU A 102 -2.82 8.54 -6.99
CA LEU A 102 -3.43 8.08 -5.76
C LEU A 102 -4.90 8.47 -5.69
N MET A 103 -5.23 9.70 -6.07
CA MET A 103 -6.62 10.14 -6.07
C MET A 103 -7.46 9.33 -7.05
N ASN A 104 -6.91 9.04 -8.21
CA ASN A 104 -7.61 8.23 -9.20
C ASN A 104 -7.85 6.80 -8.67
N ALA A 105 -6.85 6.23 -8.02
CA ALA A 105 -7.00 4.92 -7.42
C ALA A 105 -8.07 4.94 -6.32
N GLY A 106 -8.10 6.02 -5.54
CA GLY A 106 -9.09 6.16 -4.47
C GLY A 106 -10.53 6.15 -4.97
N ARG A 107 -10.75 6.64 -6.18
CA ARG A 107 -12.09 6.62 -6.76
C ARG A 107 -12.56 5.21 -7.10
N LYS A 108 -11.63 4.31 -7.36
CA LYS A 108 -11.96 2.93 -7.69
C LYS A 108 -12.32 2.10 -6.46
N PHE A 109 -11.95 2.58 -5.29
CA PHE A 109 -12.16 1.85 -4.06
C PHE A 109 -12.94 2.70 -3.06
N PRO A 110 -14.27 2.73 -3.21
CA PRO A 110 -15.12 3.51 -2.30
C PRO A 110 -15.06 2.95 -0.88
N PRO A 111 -15.45 3.75 0.11
CA PRO A 111 -15.32 3.36 1.52
C PRO A 111 -15.94 2.00 1.86
N ASN A 112 -17.02 1.64 1.23
CA ASN A 112 -17.68 0.37 1.50
C ASN A 112 -16.90 -0.83 0.98
N TYR A 113 -15.88 -0.60 0.19
CA TYR A 113 -14.98 -1.66 -0.28
C TYR A 113 -13.99 -2.07 0.80
N LEU A 114 -13.72 -1.20 1.75
CA LEU A 114 -12.66 -1.39 2.71
C LEU A 114 -12.99 -2.52 3.68
N HIS A 115 -11.99 -3.32 3.97
CA HIS A 115 -12.10 -4.39 4.94
C HIS A 115 -12.33 -3.82 6.33
N GLU A 116 -12.94 -4.62 7.21
CA GLU A 116 -13.23 -4.21 8.57
C GLU A 116 -12.00 -3.68 9.30
N SER A 117 -10.85 -4.26 9.06
CA SER A 117 -9.60 -3.83 9.69
C SER A 117 -9.23 -2.38 9.33
N TRP A 118 -9.82 -1.84 8.30
CA TRP A 118 -9.54 -0.47 7.85
C TRP A 118 -10.25 0.58 8.68
N THR A 119 -11.08 0.17 9.64
CA THR A 119 -11.73 1.13 10.53
C THR A 119 -10.72 1.83 11.44
N ASP A 120 -9.58 1.22 11.66
CA ASP A 120 -8.50 1.84 12.44
C ASP A 120 -7.56 2.58 11.49
N TYR A 121 -8.01 3.72 11.01
CA TYR A 121 -7.18 4.43 10.07
C TYR A 121 -6.05 5.24 10.70
N LEU A 122 -5.98 5.33 12.01
CA LEU A 122 -4.78 5.85 12.65
C LEU A 122 -3.60 4.94 12.35
N TYR A 123 -3.84 3.64 12.36
CA TYR A 123 -2.84 2.66 11.98
C TYR A 123 -2.45 2.83 10.51
N TRP A 124 -3.44 3.08 9.65
CA TRP A 124 -3.20 3.21 8.21
C TRP A 124 -2.60 4.56 7.83
N ASP A 125 -2.84 5.58 8.68
CA ASP A 125 -2.32 6.92 8.43
C ASP A 125 -0.84 7.06 8.75
N ALA A 126 -0.31 6.20 9.61
CA ALA A 126 1.08 6.34 10.03
C ALA A 126 2.01 6.17 8.85
N GLU A 127 3.03 7.02 8.79
CA GLU A 127 4.04 6.88 7.77
C GLU A 127 4.85 5.62 8.02
N LEU A 128 5.24 4.96 6.93
CA LEU A 128 6.09 3.78 7.02
C LEU A 128 7.51 4.23 7.27
N GLU A 129 8.21 3.49 8.10
CA GLU A 129 9.59 3.81 8.47
C GLU A 129 10.55 2.75 7.96
N SER A 130 11.74 3.20 7.67
CA SER A 130 12.81 2.34 7.19
C SER A 130 13.25 1.30 8.20
#